data_b1521d060bd56fb9bde2b8a1171b8d23
#
_entry.id   b1521d060bd56fb9bde2b8a1171b8d23
#
_cell.length_a   1.000
_cell.length_b   1.000
_cell.length_c   1.000
_cell.angle_alpha   90.00
_cell.angle_beta   90.00
_cell.angle_gamma   90.00
#
_symmetry.space_group_name_H-M   'P 1'
#
loop_
_entity.id
_entity.type
_entity.pdbx_description
1 polymer ?
#
loop_
_entity_poly.entity_id
_entity_poly.type
_entity_poly.pdbx_seq_one_letter_code
_entity_poly.pdbx_strand_id
1 'polypeptide(L)'
;MSEGADTKTSQITIGEYEEYFEEMLKEGRDILHLTLSSGISGTYNSACIARDTLAEKYPRRKIYVVDSLAASSGYGLLMETLADMRDAGMELDALHNWVEERKRMLQHWFFSTDLTFYIRGGRISKTSGFIGTVLSICPLLNVNFEGRLIPREK
;
A
#
# COMPACT_ATOMS: atom_id res chain seq x y z
N MET A 1 -12.33 9.41 18.64
CA MET A 1 -13.25 9.85 17.59
C MET A 1 -14.70 9.97 18.05
N SER A 2 -14.98 9.66 19.29
CA SER A 2 -16.30 9.78 19.93
C SER A 2 -16.78 11.23 20.13
N GLU A 3 -15.89 12.22 19.96
CA GLU A 3 -16.19 13.65 20.15
C GLU A 3 -16.25 14.45 18.85
N GLY A 4 -16.48 13.79 17.71
CA GLY A 4 -16.61 14.46 16.41
C GLY A 4 -15.31 15.00 15.80
N ALA A 5 -14.15 14.61 16.31
CA ALA A 5 -12.86 14.99 15.75
C ALA A 5 -12.69 14.45 14.33
N ASP A 6 -12.41 15.34 13.39
CA ASP A 6 -12.17 15.00 11.98
C ASP A 6 -10.68 14.65 11.80
N THR A 7 -10.37 13.36 11.77
CA THR A 7 -9.01 12.88 11.54
C THR A 7 -8.74 12.78 10.04
N LYS A 8 -7.61 13.34 9.61
CA LYS A 8 -7.15 13.31 8.22
C LYS A 8 -5.80 12.60 8.13
N THR A 9 -5.57 11.95 7.00
CA THR A 9 -4.27 11.37 6.64
C THR A 9 -3.77 12.05 5.38
N SER A 10 -2.46 12.26 5.28
CA SER A 10 -1.77 12.67 4.06
C SER A 10 -0.92 11.51 3.52
N GLN A 11 -0.69 11.49 2.22
CA GLN A 11 0.31 10.62 1.64
C GLN A 11 1.72 11.21 1.83
N ILE A 12 2.74 10.36 1.77
CA ILE A 12 4.14 10.77 1.73
C ILE A 12 4.38 11.51 0.41
N THR A 13 5.03 12.65 0.47
CA THR A 13 5.34 13.48 -0.70
C THR A 13 6.53 12.92 -1.48
N ILE A 14 6.73 13.39 -2.73
CA ILE A 14 7.88 13.01 -3.55
C ILE A 14 9.19 13.39 -2.86
N GLY A 15 9.28 14.65 -2.33
CA GLY A 15 10.47 15.13 -1.66
C GLY A 15 10.85 14.31 -0.42
N GLU A 16 9.87 13.94 0.41
CA GLU A 16 10.10 13.05 1.56
C GLU A 16 10.64 11.67 1.13
N TYR A 17 10.16 11.13 0.00
CA TYR A 17 10.70 9.89 -0.56
C TYR A 17 12.11 10.06 -1.12
N GLU A 18 12.40 11.17 -1.80
CA GLU A 18 13.74 11.46 -2.31
C GLU A 18 14.75 11.52 -1.16
N GLU A 19 14.44 12.26 -0.08
CA GLU A 19 15.29 12.33 1.11
C GLU A 19 15.51 10.94 1.73
N TYR A 20 14.44 10.20 1.96
CA TYR A 20 14.49 8.88 2.60
C TYR A 20 15.27 7.84 1.78
N PHE A 21 15.05 7.78 0.47
CA PHE A 21 15.76 6.85 -0.40
C PHE A 21 17.22 7.26 -0.56
N GLU A 22 17.49 8.56 -0.69
CA GLU A 22 18.84 9.06 -0.89
C GLU A 22 19.77 8.76 0.28
N GLU A 23 19.28 8.77 1.51
CA GLU A 23 20.07 8.37 2.68
C GLU A 23 20.63 6.95 2.51
N MET A 24 19.78 6.00 2.12
CA MET A 24 20.19 4.61 1.89
C MET A 24 21.13 4.46 0.71
N LEU A 25 20.89 5.19 -0.38
CA LEU A 25 21.72 5.14 -1.58
C LEU A 25 23.13 5.70 -1.35
N LYS A 26 23.26 6.76 -0.53
CA LYS A 26 24.56 7.32 -0.10
C LYS A 26 25.38 6.31 0.69
N GLU A 27 24.73 5.45 1.46
CA GLU A 27 25.39 4.35 2.18
C GLU A 27 25.72 3.14 1.28
N GLY A 28 25.43 3.24 -0.02
CA GLY A 28 25.70 2.17 -0.98
C GLY A 28 24.69 1.01 -0.94
N ARG A 29 23.53 1.21 -0.33
CA ARG A 29 22.46 0.21 -0.26
C ARG A 29 21.55 0.28 -1.48
N ASP A 30 21.05 -0.87 -1.92
CA ASP A 30 19.97 -0.99 -2.88
C ASP A 30 18.62 -1.06 -2.13
N ILE A 31 17.53 -0.72 -2.81
CA ILE A 31 16.21 -0.52 -2.17
C ILE A 31 15.15 -1.41 -2.81
N LEU A 32 14.41 -2.15 -1.98
CA LEU A 32 13.11 -2.71 -2.31
C LEU A 32 12.07 -2.05 -1.39
N HIS A 33 11.28 -1.16 -1.96
CA HIS A 33 10.23 -0.41 -1.24
C HIS A 33 8.85 -0.93 -1.59
N LEU A 34 8.14 -1.44 -0.58
CA LEU A 34 6.76 -1.87 -0.72
C LEU A 34 5.84 -0.72 -0.28
N THR A 35 4.88 -0.34 -1.10
CA THR A 35 3.91 0.71 -0.78
C THR A 35 2.53 0.15 -0.45
N LEU A 36 1.70 0.92 0.23
CA LEU A 36 0.26 0.67 0.24
C LEU A 36 -0.27 0.65 -1.20
N SER A 37 -1.38 -0.07 -1.39
CA SER A 37 -2.04 -0.17 -2.68
C SER A 37 -2.28 1.19 -3.34
N SER A 38 -1.92 1.29 -4.61
CA SER A 38 -2.24 2.44 -5.47
C SER A 38 -3.74 2.67 -5.63
N GLY A 39 -4.55 1.64 -5.42
CA GLY A 39 -6.02 1.72 -5.43
C GLY A 39 -6.63 2.50 -4.25
N ILE A 40 -5.85 2.77 -3.20
CA ILE A 40 -6.29 3.48 -1.98
C ILE A 40 -5.41 4.67 -1.58
N SER A 41 -4.21 4.81 -2.13
CA SER A 41 -3.28 5.89 -1.79
C SER A 41 -2.44 6.31 -3.00
N GLY A 42 -2.12 7.60 -3.11
CA GLY A 42 -1.16 8.10 -4.10
C GLY A 42 0.31 7.83 -3.75
N THR A 43 0.59 7.19 -2.64
CA THR A 43 1.94 6.92 -2.11
C THR A 43 2.82 6.17 -3.11
N TYR A 44 2.27 5.17 -3.80
CA TYR A 44 2.99 4.43 -4.86
C TYR A 44 3.49 5.36 -5.96
N ASN A 45 2.63 6.25 -6.46
CA ASN A 45 3.03 7.20 -7.51
C ASN A 45 4.13 8.16 -7.05
N SER A 46 4.02 8.69 -5.81
CA SER A 46 5.07 9.55 -5.24
C SER A 46 6.41 8.82 -5.13
N ALA A 47 6.41 7.57 -4.67
CA ALA A 47 7.62 6.75 -4.56
C ALA A 47 8.23 6.41 -5.93
N CYS A 48 7.40 6.16 -6.96
CA CYS A 48 7.89 5.93 -8.32
C CYS A 48 8.59 7.16 -8.91
N ILE A 49 8.02 8.35 -8.72
CA ILE A 49 8.65 9.60 -9.20
C ILE A 49 9.99 9.82 -8.51
N ALA A 50 10.04 9.67 -7.18
CA ALA A 50 11.28 9.79 -6.41
C ALA A 50 12.34 8.77 -6.86
N ARG A 51 11.93 7.52 -7.10
CA ARG A 51 12.81 6.48 -7.68
C ARG A 51 13.40 6.93 -9.01
N ASP A 52 12.58 7.44 -9.92
CA ASP A 52 13.03 7.81 -11.27
C ASP A 52 14.06 8.96 -11.20
N THR A 53 13.79 9.99 -10.38
CA THR A 53 14.76 11.08 -10.11
C THR A 53 16.07 10.54 -9.56
N LEU A 54 16.02 9.64 -8.58
CA LEU A 54 17.22 9.13 -7.92
C LEU A 54 17.96 8.08 -8.76
N ALA A 55 17.31 7.36 -9.65
CA ALA A 55 17.96 6.42 -10.56
C ALA A 55 18.93 7.14 -11.52
N GLU A 56 18.59 8.36 -11.96
CA GLU A 56 19.49 9.19 -12.76
C GLU A 56 20.74 9.60 -11.98
N LYS A 57 20.59 9.92 -10.69
CA LYS A 57 21.67 10.34 -9.81
C LYS A 57 22.54 9.17 -9.31
N TYR A 58 21.94 7.99 -9.15
CA TYR A 58 22.60 6.79 -8.63
C TYR A 58 22.51 5.60 -9.59
N PRO A 59 23.06 5.68 -10.82
CA PRO A 59 22.85 4.69 -11.90
C PRO A 59 23.42 3.30 -11.60
N ARG A 60 24.26 3.16 -10.56
CA ARG A 60 24.81 1.89 -10.10
C ARG A 60 24.02 1.25 -8.96
N ARG A 61 22.94 1.91 -8.51
CA ARG A 61 22.07 1.39 -7.43
C ARG A 61 20.74 0.91 -7.99
N LYS A 62 20.18 -0.10 -7.36
CA LYS A 62 18.86 -0.62 -7.69
C LYS A 62 17.82 -0.04 -6.74
N ILE A 63 16.72 0.47 -7.31
CA ILE A 63 15.60 0.99 -6.55
C ILE A 63 14.33 0.35 -7.11
N TYR A 64 13.77 -0.60 -6.40
CA TYR A 64 12.48 -1.21 -6.73
C TYR A 64 11.38 -0.62 -5.86
N VAL A 65 10.33 -0.11 -6.51
CA VAL A 65 9.10 0.34 -5.85
C VAL A 65 7.97 -0.59 -6.28
N VAL A 66 7.38 -1.26 -5.32
CA VAL A 66 6.34 -2.28 -5.55
C VAL A 66 5.01 -1.75 -5.02
N ASP A 67 4.00 -1.74 -5.88
CA ASP A 67 2.61 -1.60 -5.47
C ASP A 67 2.17 -2.93 -4.85
N SER A 68 1.93 -2.94 -3.55
CA SER A 68 1.54 -4.17 -2.85
C SER A 68 0.15 -4.67 -3.25
N LEU A 69 -0.72 -3.82 -3.80
CA LEU A 69 -2.15 -4.05 -3.98
C LEU A 69 -2.83 -4.47 -2.65
N ALA A 70 -2.26 -4.03 -1.53
CA ALA A 70 -2.59 -4.48 -0.19
C ALA A 70 -2.70 -3.31 0.79
N ALA A 71 -3.30 -3.57 1.96
CA ALA A 71 -3.37 -2.66 3.09
C ALA A 71 -3.37 -3.44 4.41
N SER A 72 -3.17 -2.72 5.54
CA SER A 72 -3.30 -3.26 6.89
C SER A 72 -2.51 -4.58 7.08
N SER A 73 -3.15 -5.62 7.64
CA SER A 73 -2.52 -6.91 7.92
C SER A 73 -1.98 -7.61 6.66
N GLY A 74 -2.64 -7.47 5.52
CA GLY A 74 -2.15 -8.06 4.26
C GLY A 74 -0.86 -7.39 3.77
N TYR A 75 -0.78 -6.06 3.88
CA TYR A 75 0.47 -5.35 3.62
C TYR A 75 1.57 -5.79 4.60
N GLY A 76 1.23 -5.91 5.90
CA GLY A 76 2.15 -6.39 6.93
C GLY A 76 2.68 -7.80 6.64
N LEU A 77 1.81 -8.71 6.21
CA LEU A 77 2.21 -10.09 5.84
C LEU A 77 3.20 -10.12 4.68
N LEU A 78 3.00 -9.29 3.64
CA LEU A 78 3.98 -9.18 2.54
C LEU A 78 5.32 -8.63 3.02
N MET A 79 5.29 -7.59 3.89
CA MET A 79 6.51 -7.00 4.46
C MET A 79 7.29 -8.01 5.30
N GLU A 80 6.62 -8.73 6.18
CA GLU A 80 7.22 -9.76 7.03
C GLU A 80 7.83 -10.88 6.18
N THR A 81 7.07 -11.40 5.20
CA THR A 81 7.57 -12.45 4.30
C THR A 81 8.81 -12.00 3.53
N LEU A 82 8.82 -10.78 2.99
CA LEU A 82 9.99 -10.25 2.28
C LEU A 82 11.18 -10.05 3.22
N ALA A 83 10.93 -9.63 4.47
CA ALA A 83 11.99 -9.47 5.47
C ALA A 83 12.62 -10.83 5.83
N ASP A 84 11.81 -11.84 6.06
CA ASP A 84 12.28 -13.20 6.35
C ASP A 84 13.11 -13.79 5.19
N MET A 85 12.64 -13.61 3.96
CA MET A 85 13.35 -14.07 2.76
C MET A 85 14.69 -13.32 2.58
N ARG A 86 14.72 -12.00 2.83
CA ARG A 86 15.96 -11.20 2.83
C ARG A 86 16.94 -11.72 3.89
N ASP A 87 16.45 -11.95 5.10
CA ASP A 87 17.28 -12.39 6.24
C ASP A 87 17.77 -13.85 6.03
N ALA A 88 17.05 -14.64 5.24
CA ALA A 88 17.50 -15.93 4.75
C ALA A 88 18.52 -15.85 3.57
N GLY A 89 18.88 -14.63 3.14
CA GLY A 89 19.91 -14.40 2.13
C GLY A 89 19.40 -14.33 0.69
N MET A 90 18.09 -14.12 0.48
CA MET A 90 17.57 -13.94 -0.87
C MET A 90 18.00 -12.59 -1.46
N GLU A 91 18.54 -12.63 -2.66
CA GLU A 91 19.00 -11.45 -3.38
C GLU A 91 17.84 -10.50 -3.78
N LEU A 92 18.14 -9.20 -3.89
CA LEU A 92 17.15 -8.15 -4.15
C LEU A 92 16.29 -8.40 -5.39
N ASP A 93 16.88 -8.82 -6.50
CA ASP A 93 16.16 -9.09 -7.74
C ASP A 93 15.19 -10.26 -7.58
N ALA A 94 15.58 -11.29 -6.83
CA ALA A 94 14.74 -12.44 -6.53
C ALA A 94 13.56 -12.06 -5.62
N LEU A 95 13.80 -11.20 -4.61
CA LEU A 95 12.75 -10.65 -3.75
C LEU A 95 11.73 -9.84 -4.55
N HIS A 96 12.22 -8.95 -5.42
CA HIS A 96 11.37 -8.14 -6.30
C HIS A 96 10.50 -9.04 -7.21
N ASN A 97 11.09 -9.99 -7.90
CA ASN A 97 10.36 -10.92 -8.76
C ASN A 97 9.34 -11.74 -7.98
N TRP A 98 9.72 -12.24 -6.81
CA TRP A 98 8.84 -13.02 -5.96
C TRP A 98 7.59 -12.23 -5.56
N VAL A 99 7.74 -10.98 -5.12
CA VAL A 99 6.59 -10.17 -4.69
C VAL A 99 5.71 -9.76 -5.86
N GLU A 100 6.30 -9.42 -7.02
CA GLU A 100 5.53 -9.08 -8.23
C GLU A 100 4.65 -10.24 -8.71
N GLU A 101 5.15 -11.47 -8.67
CA GLU A 101 4.41 -12.66 -9.05
C GLU A 101 3.31 -13.03 -8.04
N ARG A 102 3.53 -12.77 -6.74
CA ARG A 102 2.71 -13.34 -5.67
C ARG A 102 1.78 -12.36 -4.96
N LYS A 103 2.00 -11.05 -5.05
CA LYS A 103 1.18 -10.04 -4.38
C LYS A 103 -0.33 -10.18 -4.65
N ARG A 104 -0.72 -10.67 -5.85
CA ARG A 104 -2.13 -10.92 -6.21
C ARG A 104 -2.72 -12.22 -5.64
N MET A 105 -1.90 -13.08 -5.09
CA MET A 105 -2.36 -14.30 -4.42
C MET A 105 -2.84 -14.01 -2.99
N LEU A 106 -2.47 -12.85 -2.45
CA LEU A 106 -2.90 -12.41 -1.13
C LEU A 106 -4.39 -12.05 -1.14
N GLN A 107 -5.13 -12.68 -0.25
CA GLN A 107 -6.56 -12.46 -0.10
C GLN A 107 -6.86 -11.61 1.15
N HIS A 108 -7.54 -10.50 0.95
CA HIS A 108 -7.93 -9.60 2.03
C HIS A 108 -9.45 -9.66 2.22
N TRP A 109 -9.89 -10.22 3.32
CA TRP A 109 -11.29 -10.22 3.70
C TRP A 109 -11.42 -9.62 5.09
N PHE A 110 -12.31 -8.67 5.24
CA PHE A 110 -12.56 -8.00 6.51
C PHE A 110 -13.99 -7.49 6.57
N PHE A 111 -14.43 -7.17 7.76
CA PHE A 111 -15.73 -6.55 8.00
C PHE A 111 -15.56 -5.24 8.76
N SER A 112 -16.56 -4.37 8.68
CA SER A 112 -16.59 -3.13 9.45
C SER A 112 -18.04 -2.82 9.84
N THR A 113 -18.23 -2.45 11.07
CA THR A 113 -19.54 -2.00 11.57
C THR A 113 -19.87 -0.57 11.19
N ASP A 114 -18.88 0.19 10.70
CA ASP A 114 -19.03 1.58 10.28
C ASP A 114 -18.16 1.88 9.05
N LEU A 115 -18.79 2.23 7.93
CA LEU A 115 -18.12 2.61 6.69
C LEU A 115 -17.87 4.12 6.56
N THR A 116 -18.30 4.92 7.54
CA THR A 116 -18.27 6.39 7.48
C THR A 116 -16.87 6.90 7.14
N PHE A 117 -15.84 6.37 7.79
CA PHE A 117 -14.46 6.83 7.59
C PHE A 117 -13.87 6.38 6.24
N TYR A 118 -14.25 5.19 5.74
CA TYR A 118 -13.86 4.73 4.41
C TYR A 118 -14.46 5.60 3.30
N ILE A 119 -15.71 6.03 3.47
CA ILE A 119 -16.44 6.90 2.54
C ILE A 119 -15.90 8.32 2.61
N ARG A 120 -15.73 8.90 3.81
CA ARG A 120 -15.15 10.23 4.01
C ARG A 120 -13.73 10.32 3.45
N GLY A 121 -12.94 9.28 3.63
CA GLY A 121 -11.61 9.16 3.07
C GLY A 121 -11.57 8.91 1.56
N GLY A 122 -12.71 8.64 0.90
CA GLY A 122 -12.78 8.34 -0.53
C GLY A 122 -12.26 6.95 -0.92
N ARG A 123 -12.07 6.02 0.01
CA ARG A 123 -11.62 4.64 -0.25
C ARG A 123 -12.75 3.71 -0.61
N ILE A 124 -13.99 4.06 -0.28
CA ILE A 124 -15.21 3.39 -0.75
C ILE A 124 -16.10 4.44 -1.41
N SER A 125 -16.59 4.13 -2.63
CA SER A 125 -17.46 5.03 -3.37
C SER A 125 -18.82 5.20 -2.71
N LYS A 126 -19.35 6.43 -2.72
CA LYS A 126 -20.74 6.72 -2.30
C LYS A 126 -21.80 6.01 -3.16
N THR A 127 -21.46 5.63 -4.37
CA THR A 127 -22.38 4.98 -5.33
C THR A 127 -22.43 3.47 -5.22
N SER A 128 -21.68 2.86 -4.29
CA SER A 128 -21.58 1.39 -4.16
C SER A 128 -22.86 0.71 -3.63
N GLY A 129 -24.03 1.35 -3.70
CA GLY A 129 -25.32 0.74 -3.36
C GLY A 129 -25.55 0.37 -1.88
N PHE A 130 -24.49 0.46 -1.07
CA PHE A 130 -24.51 0.12 0.35
C PHE A 130 -24.93 1.29 1.26
N ILE A 131 -25.00 2.51 0.73
CA ILE A 131 -25.09 3.73 1.54
C ILE A 131 -26.50 3.97 2.10
N GLY A 132 -27.54 3.45 1.47
CA GLY A 132 -28.92 3.66 1.92
C GLY A 132 -29.36 2.76 3.09
N THR A 133 -28.56 1.77 3.49
CA THR A 133 -28.93 0.74 4.46
C THR A 133 -27.94 0.53 5.60
N VAL A 134 -26.96 1.44 5.77
CA VAL A 134 -25.73 1.25 6.57
C VAL A 134 -25.94 1.32 8.09
N LEU A 135 -27.13 1.63 8.59
CA LEU A 135 -27.33 1.83 10.04
C LEU A 135 -27.39 0.55 10.90
N SER A 136 -27.36 -0.66 10.28
CA SER A 136 -27.46 -1.92 11.04
C SER A 136 -26.80 -3.13 10.36
N ILE A 137 -25.95 -2.91 9.33
CA ILE A 137 -25.35 -3.98 8.55
C ILE A 137 -23.83 -3.95 8.74
N CYS A 138 -23.24 -5.12 8.96
CA CYS A 138 -21.79 -5.32 9.02
C CYS A 138 -21.31 -5.90 7.66
N PRO A 139 -20.98 -5.05 6.67
CA PRO A 139 -20.64 -5.53 5.34
C PRO A 139 -19.31 -6.31 5.36
N LEU A 140 -19.28 -7.39 4.59
CA LEU A 140 -18.05 -8.07 4.23
C LEU A 140 -17.38 -7.33 3.08
N LEU A 141 -16.12 -7.00 3.27
CA LEU A 141 -15.30 -6.27 2.31
C LEU A 141 -14.10 -7.11 1.88
N ASN A 142 -13.60 -6.84 0.69
CA ASN A 142 -12.29 -7.33 0.29
C ASN A 142 -11.49 -6.26 -0.46
N VAL A 143 -10.21 -6.53 -0.66
CA VAL A 143 -9.37 -5.79 -1.61
C VAL A 143 -9.40 -6.55 -2.93
N ASN A 144 -9.83 -5.90 -4.01
CA ASN A 144 -9.89 -6.52 -5.33
C ASN A 144 -8.50 -6.58 -6.01
N PHE A 145 -8.42 -7.17 -7.20
CA PHE A 145 -7.18 -7.29 -7.97
C PHE A 145 -6.57 -5.95 -8.41
N GLU A 146 -7.34 -4.86 -8.33
CA GLU A 146 -6.86 -3.48 -8.56
C GLU A 146 -6.41 -2.79 -7.26
N GLY A 147 -6.40 -3.50 -6.14
CA GLY A 147 -6.02 -2.97 -4.84
C GLY A 147 -7.07 -2.03 -4.21
N ARG A 148 -8.32 -2.07 -4.65
CA ARG A 148 -9.41 -1.22 -4.15
C ARG A 148 -10.28 -1.94 -3.13
N LEU A 149 -10.80 -1.19 -2.16
CA LEU A 149 -11.75 -1.71 -1.19
C LEU A 149 -13.12 -1.88 -1.82
N ILE A 150 -13.63 -3.10 -1.86
CA ILE A 150 -14.91 -3.45 -2.47
C ILE A 150 -15.82 -4.13 -1.43
N PRO A 151 -17.02 -3.58 -1.16
CA PRO A 151 -18.07 -4.30 -0.44
C PRO A 151 -18.55 -5.49 -1.28
N ARG A 152 -18.68 -6.68 -0.68
CA ARG A 152 -19.08 -7.91 -1.36
C ARG A 152 -20.45 -8.38 -0.93
N GLU A 153 -20.69 -8.44 0.38
CA GLU A 153 -21.92 -8.98 0.95
C GLU A 153 -22.41 -8.10 2.11
N LYS A 154 -23.70 -8.23 2.43
CA LYS A 154 -24.38 -7.53 3.52
C LYS A 154 -24.53 -8.44 4.74
#